data_b35893de4146161a3e4385dcd1270270
#
_entry.id   b35893de4146161a3e4385dcd1270270
#
_cell.length_a   1.000
_cell.length_b   1.000
_cell.length_c   1.000
_cell.angle_alpha   90.00
_cell.angle_beta   90.00
_cell.angle_gamma   90.00
#
_symmetry.space_group_name_H-M   'P 1'
#
loop_
_entity.id
_entity.type
_entity.pdbx_description
1 polymer ?
#
loop_
_entity_poly.entity_id
_entity_poly.type
_entity_poly.pdbx_seq_one_letter_code
_entity_poly.pdbx_strand_id
1 'polypeptide(L)'
;MEWMFNLVTSAKLLELSNPSQPLLRRLMLEAPGTYHHSMVVANLAEAAASAIGANGLLARVGAYYHDVGKLKRPLYFKENQMGDNPHDRTDPRVSASIVIAHTRDGVQIAQRERIPEPILDIIRSHHGDTAVVYFYDKAVKLYGDKLDPRDYRYSGPRPHSREAAIVMLADAVEAAERSMQNPNPAKMRDLLRKIIRGKMEDGQLDECELTFADLDKI
;
A
#
# COMPACT_ATOMS: atom_id res chain seq x y z
N MET A 1 3.71 8.50 -28.44
CA MET A 1 2.31 8.04 -28.29
C MET A 1 1.91 7.77 -26.84
N GLU A 2 2.79 7.26 -25.97
CA GLU A 2 2.51 7.02 -24.53
C GLU A 2 2.00 8.27 -23.80
N TRP A 3 2.53 9.44 -24.12
CA TRP A 3 2.20 10.73 -23.48
C TRP A 3 0.79 11.25 -23.81
N MET A 4 0.17 10.74 -24.87
CA MET A 4 -1.13 11.23 -25.36
C MET A 4 -2.31 10.43 -24.79
N PHE A 5 -2.08 9.22 -24.25
CA PHE A 5 -3.14 8.31 -23.81
C PHE A 5 -3.02 7.81 -22.35
N ASN A 6 -2.05 8.35 -21.60
CA ASN A 6 -1.78 7.91 -20.20
C ASN A 6 -1.55 6.39 -20.04
N LEU A 7 -1.09 5.73 -21.12
CA LEU A 7 -0.84 4.28 -21.18
C LEU A 7 0.63 4.00 -20.90
N VAL A 8 0.90 3.04 -20.02
CA VAL A 8 2.26 2.52 -19.80
C VAL A 8 2.45 1.25 -20.62
N THR A 9 3.54 1.16 -21.39
CA THR A 9 3.85 -0.04 -22.18
C THR A 9 4.44 -1.15 -21.32
N SER A 10 4.27 -2.41 -21.75
CA SER A 10 4.90 -3.56 -21.08
C SER A 10 6.43 -3.43 -21.06
N ALA A 11 7.05 -2.86 -22.11
CA ALA A 11 8.49 -2.59 -22.13
C ALA A 11 8.92 -1.63 -21.02
N LYS A 12 8.15 -0.55 -20.79
CA LYS A 12 8.42 0.41 -19.71
C LYS A 12 8.20 -0.24 -18.33
N LEU A 13 7.17 -1.06 -18.16
CA LEU A 13 6.95 -1.81 -16.92
C LEU A 13 8.11 -2.79 -16.64
N LEU A 14 8.61 -3.51 -17.64
CA LEU A 14 9.76 -4.40 -17.50
C LEU A 14 11.05 -3.62 -17.14
N GLU A 15 11.27 -2.45 -17.75
CA GLU A 15 12.36 -1.56 -17.37
C GLU A 15 12.25 -1.15 -15.89
N LEU A 16 11.06 -0.74 -15.43
CA LEU A 16 10.80 -0.30 -14.07
C LEU A 16 10.83 -1.44 -13.05
N SER A 17 10.63 -2.68 -13.48
CA SER A 17 10.74 -3.87 -12.61
C SER A 17 12.18 -4.25 -12.28
N ASN A 18 13.16 -3.66 -12.95
CA ASN A 18 14.57 -3.97 -12.72
C ASN A 18 15.02 -3.40 -11.35
N PRO A 19 15.56 -4.24 -10.44
CA PRO A 19 16.05 -3.80 -9.13
C PRO A 19 17.17 -2.74 -9.19
N SER A 20 17.83 -2.57 -10.35
CA SER A 20 18.86 -1.54 -10.57
C SER A 20 18.27 -0.15 -10.79
N GLN A 21 16.95 -0.01 -10.91
CA GLN A 21 16.30 1.30 -11.00
C GLN A 21 16.67 2.17 -9.79
N PRO A 22 17.02 3.45 -10.00
CA PRO A 22 17.56 4.30 -8.93
C PRO A 22 16.67 4.33 -7.68
N LEU A 23 15.35 4.44 -7.86
CA LEU A 23 14.43 4.54 -6.75
C LEU A 23 14.29 3.21 -5.98
N LEU A 24 14.26 2.06 -6.68
CA LEU A 24 14.24 0.74 -6.04
C LEU A 24 15.55 0.46 -5.31
N ARG A 25 16.67 0.87 -5.89
CA ARG A 25 17.97 0.76 -5.24
C ARG A 25 18.04 1.61 -3.96
N ARG A 26 17.50 2.83 -4.00
CA ARG A 26 17.40 3.67 -2.79
C ARG A 26 16.53 2.99 -1.74
N LEU A 27 15.37 2.45 -2.13
CA LEU A 27 14.47 1.75 -1.21
C LEU A 27 15.19 0.57 -0.53
N MET A 28 15.94 -0.21 -1.31
CA MET A 28 16.72 -1.34 -0.81
C MET A 28 17.80 -0.94 0.21
N LEU A 29 18.45 0.21 0.01
CA LEU A 29 19.55 0.66 0.86
C LEU A 29 19.09 1.46 2.08
N GLU A 30 18.08 2.33 1.92
CA GLU A 30 17.63 3.28 2.93
C GLU A 30 16.44 2.75 3.76
N ALA A 31 15.64 1.83 3.19
CA ALA A 31 14.46 1.23 3.83
C ALA A 31 14.31 -0.26 3.46
N PRO A 32 15.28 -1.11 3.86
CA PRO A 32 15.34 -2.51 3.42
C PRO A 32 14.11 -3.34 3.82
N GLY A 33 13.50 -3.05 4.96
CA GLY A 33 12.26 -3.70 5.38
C GLY A 33 11.10 -3.37 4.45
N THR A 34 10.95 -2.10 4.06
CA THR A 34 9.94 -1.68 3.07
C THR A 34 10.22 -2.29 1.69
N TYR A 35 11.49 -2.36 1.28
CA TYR A 35 11.84 -3.03 0.02
C TYR A 35 11.40 -4.49 0.03
N HIS A 36 11.73 -5.25 1.09
CA HIS A 36 11.33 -6.66 1.22
C HIS A 36 9.81 -6.83 1.22
N HIS A 37 9.10 -6.01 2.01
CA HIS A 37 7.64 -5.95 2.01
C HIS A 37 7.08 -5.75 0.60
N SER A 38 7.57 -4.75 -0.12
CA SER A 38 7.12 -4.44 -1.49
C SER A 38 7.34 -5.62 -2.46
N MET A 39 8.41 -6.41 -2.29
CA MET A 39 8.64 -7.61 -3.10
C MET A 39 7.60 -8.71 -2.82
N VAL A 40 7.23 -8.92 -1.56
CA VAL A 40 6.19 -9.88 -1.18
C VAL A 40 4.82 -9.45 -1.71
N VAL A 41 4.45 -8.18 -1.47
CA VAL A 41 3.19 -7.59 -1.99
C VAL A 41 3.12 -7.71 -3.51
N ALA A 42 4.23 -7.47 -4.22
CA ALA A 42 4.29 -7.56 -5.68
C ALA A 42 4.01 -8.98 -6.19
N ASN A 43 4.55 -10.01 -5.53
CA ASN A 43 4.28 -11.39 -5.91
C ASN A 43 2.81 -11.78 -5.68
N LEU A 44 2.21 -11.33 -4.57
CA LEU A 44 0.80 -11.55 -4.28
C LEU A 44 -0.09 -10.80 -5.30
N ALA A 45 0.21 -9.53 -5.56
CA ALA A 45 -0.56 -8.70 -6.47
C ALA A 45 -0.52 -9.21 -7.91
N GLU A 46 0.65 -9.66 -8.40
CA GLU A 46 0.77 -10.25 -9.74
C GLU A 46 -0.05 -11.52 -9.87
N ALA A 47 0.03 -12.42 -8.89
CA ALA A 47 -0.74 -13.67 -8.89
C ALA A 47 -2.25 -13.39 -8.86
N ALA A 48 -2.70 -12.50 -8.00
CA ALA A 48 -4.10 -12.11 -7.88
C ALA A 48 -4.63 -11.44 -9.17
N ALA A 49 -3.88 -10.47 -9.72
CA ALA A 49 -4.24 -9.81 -10.97
C ALA A 49 -4.33 -10.80 -12.14
N SER A 50 -3.38 -11.72 -12.24
CA SER A 50 -3.38 -12.76 -13.28
C SER A 50 -4.56 -13.70 -13.16
N ALA A 51 -4.98 -14.07 -11.95
CA ALA A 51 -6.11 -14.95 -11.69
C ALA A 51 -7.46 -14.40 -12.20
N ILE A 52 -7.59 -13.08 -12.28
CA ILE A 52 -8.81 -12.40 -12.76
C ILE A 52 -8.65 -11.76 -14.15
N GLY A 53 -7.54 -12.01 -14.85
CA GLY A 53 -7.28 -11.43 -16.17
C GLY A 53 -7.02 -9.92 -16.15
N ALA A 54 -6.58 -9.35 -15.02
CA ALA A 54 -6.07 -7.99 -14.92
C ALA A 54 -4.58 -7.93 -15.31
N ASN A 55 -4.00 -6.73 -15.35
CA ASN A 55 -2.61 -6.56 -15.74
C ASN A 55 -1.65 -6.92 -14.59
N GLY A 56 -1.22 -8.19 -14.52
CA GLY A 56 -0.32 -8.69 -13.47
C GLY A 56 1.01 -7.95 -13.42
N LEU A 57 1.58 -7.58 -14.57
CA LEU A 57 2.84 -6.83 -14.62
C LEU A 57 2.69 -5.41 -14.05
N LEU A 58 1.57 -4.71 -14.33
CA LEU A 58 1.28 -3.41 -13.75
C LEU A 58 1.08 -3.51 -12.22
N ALA A 59 0.31 -4.49 -11.76
CA ALA A 59 0.09 -4.73 -10.34
C ALA A 59 1.43 -5.00 -9.61
N ARG A 60 2.28 -5.84 -10.19
CA ARG A 60 3.63 -6.14 -9.68
C ARG A 60 4.49 -4.89 -9.57
N VAL A 61 4.62 -4.15 -10.67
CA VAL A 61 5.47 -2.94 -10.71
C VAL A 61 4.88 -1.86 -9.80
N GLY A 62 3.57 -1.66 -9.81
CA GLY A 62 2.91 -0.75 -8.87
C GLY A 62 3.22 -1.07 -7.41
N ALA A 63 3.18 -2.36 -7.05
CA ALA A 63 3.53 -2.82 -5.72
C ALA A 63 5.01 -2.59 -5.36
N TYR A 64 5.95 -2.66 -6.31
CA TYR A 64 7.35 -2.31 -6.02
C TYR A 64 7.52 -0.86 -5.55
N TYR A 65 6.68 0.05 -6.06
CA TYR A 65 6.79 1.48 -5.81
C TYR A 65 5.76 2.03 -4.82
N HIS A 66 4.73 1.25 -4.42
CA HIS A 66 3.61 1.77 -3.64
C HIS A 66 4.04 2.51 -2.37
N ASP A 67 5.09 2.05 -1.74
CA ASP A 67 5.60 2.49 -0.45
C ASP A 67 6.87 3.34 -0.50
N VAL A 68 7.29 3.84 -1.67
CA VAL A 68 8.53 4.65 -1.80
C VAL A 68 8.51 5.93 -0.96
N GLY A 69 7.36 6.40 -0.55
CA GLY A 69 7.23 7.56 0.33
C GLY A 69 7.78 7.34 1.73
N LYS A 70 7.87 6.10 2.18
CA LYS A 70 8.49 5.73 3.46
C LYS A 70 9.98 6.09 3.53
N LEU A 71 10.64 6.32 2.37
CA LEU A 71 12.01 6.83 2.29
C LEU A 71 12.22 8.16 3.04
N LYS A 72 11.19 8.98 3.22
CA LYS A 72 11.33 10.23 3.97
C LYS A 72 11.59 10.02 5.46
N ARG A 73 11.03 8.97 6.05
CA ARG A 73 11.14 8.66 7.49
C ARG A 73 11.09 7.15 7.72
N PRO A 74 12.09 6.37 7.24
CA PRO A 74 12.02 4.90 7.26
C PRO A 74 11.77 4.30 8.64
N LEU A 75 12.39 4.84 9.68
CA LEU A 75 12.29 4.32 11.05
C LEU A 75 10.91 4.50 11.71
N TYR A 76 10.03 5.30 11.13
CA TYR A 76 8.64 5.40 11.58
C TYR A 76 7.76 4.24 11.05
N PHE A 77 8.31 3.36 10.21
CA PHE A 77 7.60 2.19 9.69
C PHE A 77 8.20 0.93 10.28
N LYS A 78 7.31 0.13 10.90
CA LYS A 78 7.69 -1.00 11.76
C LYS A 78 8.65 -1.99 11.09
N GLU A 79 8.49 -2.23 9.81
CA GLU A 79 9.31 -3.14 9.02
C GLU A 79 10.79 -2.71 8.91
N ASN A 80 11.09 -1.42 9.16
CA ASN A 80 12.47 -0.89 9.14
C ASN A 80 13.05 -0.67 10.55
N GLN A 81 12.29 -0.98 11.61
CA GLN A 81 12.74 -0.77 12.99
C GLN A 81 13.63 -1.94 13.45
N MET A 82 14.73 -1.59 14.15
CA MET A 82 15.68 -2.56 14.72
C MET A 82 15.63 -2.59 16.26
N GLY A 83 14.48 -2.25 16.86
CA GLY A 83 14.28 -2.28 18.31
C GLY A 83 13.59 -1.06 18.87
N ASP A 84 14.12 0.16 18.69
CA ASP A 84 13.50 1.40 19.17
C ASP A 84 12.36 1.84 18.22
N ASN A 85 11.18 2.12 18.79
CA ASN A 85 10.03 2.60 18.02
C ASN A 85 9.84 4.10 18.26
N PRO A 86 10.12 4.97 17.25
CA PRO A 86 9.96 6.42 17.42
C PRO A 86 8.54 6.85 17.84
N HIS A 87 7.51 6.06 17.48
CA HIS A 87 6.12 6.35 17.86
C HIS A 87 5.86 6.26 19.36
N ASP A 88 6.72 5.62 20.14
CA ASP A 88 6.54 5.53 21.60
C ASP A 88 6.80 6.86 22.30
N ARG A 89 7.59 7.74 21.65
CA ARG A 89 7.94 9.08 22.14
C ARG A 89 7.28 10.20 21.32
N THR A 90 6.44 9.85 20.36
CA THR A 90 5.78 10.80 19.46
C THR A 90 4.30 10.90 19.79
N ASP A 91 3.75 12.11 19.80
CA ASP A 91 2.30 12.33 19.94
C ASP A 91 1.53 11.50 18.87
N PRO A 92 0.45 10.80 19.24
CA PRO A 92 -0.32 9.97 18.29
C PRO A 92 -0.82 10.73 17.07
N ARG A 93 -1.14 12.03 17.18
CA ARG A 93 -1.56 12.86 16.03
C ARG A 93 -0.40 13.08 15.06
N VAL A 94 0.80 13.33 15.59
CA VAL A 94 2.00 13.48 14.78
C VAL A 94 2.37 12.13 14.14
N SER A 95 2.26 11.05 14.89
CA SER A 95 2.47 9.68 14.40
C SER A 95 1.52 9.34 13.23
N ALA A 96 0.22 9.60 13.39
CA ALA A 96 -0.77 9.40 12.33
C ALA A 96 -0.44 10.25 11.09
N SER A 97 -0.13 11.53 11.28
CA SER A 97 0.24 12.45 10.20
C SER A 97 1.48 11.96 9.42
N ILE A 98 2.50 11.41 10.10
CA ILE A 98 3.68 10.84 9.45
C ILE A 98 3.32 9.62 8.61
N VAL A 99 2.50 8.72 9.17
CA VAL A 99 2.07 7.51 8.46
C VAL A 99 1.19 7.88 7.26
N ILE A 100 0.20 8.75 7.44
CA ILE A 100 -0.68 9.20 6.35
C ILE A 100 0.10 9.90 5.22
N ALA A 101 1.13 10.67 5.55
CA ALA A 101 1.86 11.46 4.58
C ALA A 101 2.64 10.61 3.55
N HIS A 102 2.93 9.32 3.81
CA HIS A 102 3.80 8.54 2.92
C HIS A 102 3.20 8.35 1.52
N THR A 103 1.89 8.29 1.35
CA THR A 103 1.26 8.18 0.03
C THR A 103 1.54 9.42 -0.82
N ARG A 104 1.29 10.61 -0.25
CA ARG A 104 1.61 11.89 -0.91
C ARG A 104 3.11 12.05 -1.16
N ASP A 105 3.93 11.70 -0.18
CA ASP A 105 5.38 11.78 -0.27
C ASP A 105 5.92 10.83 -1.33
N GLY A 106 5.31 9.63 -1.45
CA GLY A 106 5.61 8.64 -2.48
C GLY A 106 5.32 9.17 -3.88
N VAL A 107 4.16 9.77 -4.10
CA VAL A 107 3.83 10.41 -5.38
C VAL A 107 4.86 11.49 -5.74
N GLN A 108 5.23 12.36 -4.79
CA GLN A 108 6.21 13.42 -5.05
C GLN A 108 7.60 12.87 -5.41
N ILE A 109 8.05 11.81 -4.73
CA ILE A 109 9.33 11.14 -5.01
C ILE A 109 9.29 10.49 -6.39
N ALA A 110 8.24 9.71 -6.67
CA ALA A 110 8.09 8.98 -7.91
C ALA A 110 7.94 9.91 -9.14
N GLN A 111 7.25 11.05 -9.00
CA GLN A 111 7.14 12.06 -10.05
C GLN A 111 8.51 12.65 -10.43
N ARG A 112 9.38 12.91 -9.47
CA ARG A 112 10.76 13.42 -9.74
C ARG A 112 11.58 12.40 -10.53
N GLU A 113 11.33 11.11 -10.31
CA GLU A 113 11.96 10.01 -11.05
C GLU A 113 11.20 9.65 -12.35
N ARG A 114 10.22 10.45 -12.75
CA ARG A 114 9.41 10.28 -13.97
C ARG A 114 8.72 8.91 -14.06
N ILE A 115 8.26 8.41 -12.93
CA ILE A 115 7.44 7.19 -12.87
C ILE A 115 6.10 7.46 -13.56
N PRO A 116 5.60 6.56 -14.43
CA PRO A 116 4.36 6.73 -15.17
C PRO A 116 3.11 6.84 -14.28
N GLU A 117 2.10 7.60 -14.75
CA GLU A 117 0.87 7.90 -14.01
C GLU A 117 0.13 6.65 -13.51
N PRO A 118 -0.01 5.53 -14.24
CA PRO A 118 -0.66 4.34 -13.68
C PRO A 118 -0.01 3.78 -12.40
N ILE A 119 1.31 3.95 -12.24
CA ILE A 119 2.02 3.57 -11.02
C ILE A 119 1.83 4.64 -9.94
N LEU A 120 1.82 5.93 -10.31
CA LEU A 120 1.52 7.03 -9.38
C LEU A 120 0.12 6.87 -8.79
N ASP A 121 -0.86 6.42 -9.57
CA ASP A 121 -2.21 6.13 -9.10
C ASP A 121 -2.24 5.03 -8.06
N ILE A 122 -1.46 3.96 -8.25
CA ILE A 122 -1.31 2.90 -7.25
C ILE A 122 -0.67 3.47 -5.97
N ILE A 123 0.42 4.23 -6.07
CA ILE A 123 1.07 4.87 -4.91
C ILE A 123 0.09 5.75 -4.15
N ARG A 124 -0.75 6.51 -4.85
CA ARG A 124 -1.70 7.46 -4.27
C ARG A 124 -2.85 6.77 -3.57
N SER A 125 -3.35 5.65 -4.13
CA SER A 125 -4.63 5.05 -3.77
C SER A 125 -4.55 3.75 -2.98
N HIS A 126 -3.36 3.15 -2.77
CA HIS A 126 -3.24 1.84 -2.14
C HIS A 126 -3.77 1.78 -0.69
N HIS A 127 -3.97 2.91 -0.03
CA HIS A 127 -4.68 2.99 1.24
C HIS A 127 -6.07 3.62 1.12
N GLY A 128 -6.43 4.17 -0.03
CA GLY A 128 -7.69 4.89 -0.22
C GLY A 128 -7.86 6.02 0.80
N ASP A 129 -9.04 6.05 1.43
CA ASP A 129 -9.36 6.96 2.54
C ASP A 129 -9.53 6.21 3.87
N THR A 130 -8.88 5.05 4.06
CA THR A 130 -8.96 4.23 5.27
C THR A 130 -8.42 4.96 6.52
N ALA A 131 -8.90 4.54 7.69
CA ALA A 131 -8.44 5.09 8.97
C ALA A 131 -7.15 4.43 9.46
N VAL A 132 -6.26 5.22 10.08
CA VAL A 132 -5.10 4.73 10.84
C VAL A 132 -5.54 4.44 12.28
N VAL A 133 -6.32 3.37 12.44
CA VAL A 133 -7.07 3.02 13.67
C VAL A 133 -6.17 2.98 14.91
N TYR A 134 -4.97 2.39 14.80
CA TYR A 134 -4.06 2.26 15.93
C TYR A 134 -3.72 3.62 16.60
N PHE A 135 -3.43 4.64 15.81
CA PHE A 135 -3.11 5.96 16.36
C PHE A 135 -4.35 6.74 16.78
N TYR A 136 -5.48 6.51 16.13
CA TYR A 136 -6.76 7.05 16.59
C TYR A 136 -7.11 6.54 17.98
N ASP A 137 -7.08 5.21 18.20
CA ASP A 137 -7.37 4.60 19.51
C ASP A 137 -6.38 5.06 20.59
N LYS A 138 -5.10 5.20 20.23
CA LYS A 138 -4.07 5.74 21.16
C LYS A 138 -4.35 7.20 21.52
N ALA A 139 -4.81 8.01 20.57
CA ALA A 139 -5.16 9.40 20.79
C ALA A 139 -6.44 9.55 21.63
N VAL A 140 -7.48 8.75 21.37
CA VAL A 140 -8.72 8.73 22.18
C VAL A 140 -8.41 8.41 23.65
N LYS A 141 -7.52 7.44 23.91
CA LYS A 141 -7.09 7.12 25.28
C LYS A 141 -6.37 8.27 25.98
N LEU A 142 -5.67 9.13 25.24
CA LEU A 142 -4.91 10.24 25.82
C LEU A 142 -5.72 11.53 25.93
N TYR A 143 -6.59 11.82 24.97
CA TYR A 143 -7.26 13.11 24.81
C TYR A 143 -8.79 13.03 24.94
N GLY A 144 -9.36 11.83 25.07
CA GLY A 144 -10.81 11.60 25.11
C GLY A 144 -11.48 11.69 23.73
N ASP A 145 -12.81 11.64 23.71
CA ASP A 145 -13.64 11.46 22.50
C ASP A 145 -13.85 12.75 21.66
N LYS A 146 -13.19 13.88 22.00
CA LYS A 146 -13.35 15.16 21.29
C LYS A 146 -12.44 15.29 20.05
N LEU A 147 -11.88 14.20 19.59
CA LEU A 147 -11.00 14.16 18.40
C LEU A 147 -11.84 14.06 17.12
N ASP A 148 -11.39 14.74 16.06
CA ASP A 148 -11.96 14.52 14.73
C ASP A 148 -11.38 13.24 14.11
N PRO A 149 -12.20 12.19 13.86
CA PRO A 149 -11.71 10.96 13.25
C PRO A 149 -11.10 11.17 11.84
N ARG A 150 -11.46 12.28 11.16
CA ARG A 150 -10.96 12.61 9.82
C ARG A 150 -9.45 12.91 9.83
N ASP A 151 -8.91 13.41 10.95
CA ASP A 151 -7.47 13.69 11.09
C ASP A 151 -6.62 12.40 11.09
N TYR A 152 -7.27 11.25 11.24
CA TYR A 152 -6.64 9.92 11.30
C TYR A 152 -7.00 9.05 10.08
N ARG A 153 -7.44 9.66 8.97
CA ARG A 153 -7.73 8.96 7.72
C ARG A 153 -6.75 9.38 6.63
N TYR A 154 -6.45 8.47 5.74
CA TYR A 154 -5.76 8.81 4.51
C TYR A 154 -6.63 9.77 3.67
N SER A 155 -5.99 10.63 2.90
CA SER A 155 -6.65 11.64 2.05
C SER A 155 -6.58 11.29 0.56
N GLY A 156 -6.02 10.13 0.23
CA GLY A 156 -5.88 9.68 -1.15
C GLY A 156 -7.22 9.29 -1.76
N PRO A 157 -7.33 9.22 -3.09
CA PRO A 157 -8.51 8.65 -3.71
C PRO A 157 -8.61 7.16 -3.37
N ARG A 158 -9.82 6.61 -3.46
CA ARG A 158 -10.02 5.15 -3.49
C ARG A 158 -9.44 4.57 -4.77
N PRO A 159 -9.07 3.29 -4.81
CA PRO A 159 -8.59 2.67 -6.04
C PRO A 159 -9.62 2.74 -7.16
N HIS A 160 -9.19 3.22 -8.35
CA HIS A 160 -10.03 3.27 -9.54
C HIS A 160 -9.78 2.11 -10.51
N SER A 161 -8.60 1.48 -10.45
CA SER A 161 -8.26 0.32 -11.28
C SER A 161 -8.29 -0.97 -10.47
N ARG A 162 -8.50 -2.10 -11.18
CA ARG A 162 -8.41 -3.43 -10.57
C ARG A 162 -7.04 -3.68 -9.98
N GLU A 163 -5.98 -3.25 -10.66
CA GLU A 163 -4.60 -3.39 -10.22
C GLU A 163 -4.32 -2.62 -8.92
N ALA A 164 -4.82 -1.38 -8.80
CA ALA A 164 -4.68 -0.58 -7.58
C ALA A 164 -5.43 -1.21 -6.39
N ALA A 165 -6.65 -1.70 -6.62
CA ALA A 165 -7.42 -2.40 -5.61
C ALA A 165 -6.74 -3.71 -5.16
N ILE A 166 -6.16 -4.46 -6.09
CA ILE A 166 -5.40 -5.68 -5.79
C ILE A 166 -4.16 -5.36 -4.96
N VAL A 167 -3.43 -4.30 -5.27
CA VAL A 167 -2.26 -3.87 -4.46
C VAL A 167 -2.72 -3.49 -3.05
N MET A 168 -3.83 -2.75 -2.89
CA MET A 168 -4.42 -2.45 -1.58
C MET A 168 -4.72 -3.73 -0.77
N LEU A 169 -5.32 -4.74 -1.41
CA LEU A 169 -5.65 -6.00 -0.74
C LEU A 169 -4.38 -6.79 -0.38
N ALA A 170 -3.42 -6.89 -1.30
CA ALA A 170 -2.17 -7.61 -1.10
C ALA A 170 -1.31 -6.98 0.02
N ASP A 171 -1.23 -5.64 0.07
CA ASP A 171 -0.56 -4.90 1.14
C ASP A 171 -1.21 -5.19 2.50
N ALA A 172 -2.55 -5.09 2.59
CA ALA A 172 -3.28 -5.37 3.83
C ALA A 172 -3.09 -6.82 4.30
N VAL A 173 -3.04 -7.78 3.38
CA VAL A 173 -2.83 -9.21 3.66
C VAL A 173 -1.42 -9.46 4.18
N GLU A 174 -0.39 -8.94 3.52
CA GLU A 174 1.00 -9.09 3.96
C GLU A 174 1.23 -8.48 5.35
N ALA A 175 0.71 -7.26 5.57
CA ALA A 175 0.84 -6.59 6.86
C ALA A 175 0.13 -7.35 8.01
N ALA A 176 -1.03 -7.96 7.74
CA ALA A 176 -1.77 -8.73 8.71
C ALA A 176 -1.14 -10.12 8.98
N GLU A 177 -0.64 -10.79 7.93
CA GLU A 177 0.04 -12.08 8.01
C GLU A 177 1.30 -11.99 8.89
N ARG A 178 2.09 -10.94 8.73
CA ARG A 178 3.30 -10.67 9.54
C ARG A 178 3.02 -10.65 11.05
N SER A 179 1.79 -10.35 11.45
CA SER A 179 1.34 -10.33 12.85
C SER A 179 0.69 -11.63 13.30
N MET A 180 0.51 -12.60 12.40
CA MET A 180 -0.20 -13.84 12.66
C MET A 180 0.68 -14.86 13.40
N GLN A 181 0.17 -15.39 14.50
CA GLN A 181 0.82 -16.50 15.21
C GLN A 181 0.43 -17.83 14.57
N ASN A 182 1.43 -18.65 14.26
CA ASN A 182 1.25 -20.00 13.69
C ASN A 182 0.34 -19.98 12.43
N PRO A 183 0.78 -19.35 11.33
CA PRO A 183 0.01 -19.30 10.10
C PRO A 183 -0.23 -20.71 9.54
N ASN A 184 -1.44 -20.95 9.07
CA ASN A 184 -1.81 -22.15 8.34
C ASN A 184 -2.82 -21.79 7.23
N PRO A 185 -3.05 -22.69 6.24
CA PRO A 185 -3.93 -22.37 5.11
C PRO A 185 -5.36 -21.98 5.48
N ALA A 186 -5.92 -22.55 6.55
CA ALA A 186 -7.27 -22.19 6.99
C ALA A 186 -7.33 -20.79 7.58
N LYS A 187 -6.43 -20.47 8.52
CA LYS A 187 -6.31 -19.12 9.11
C LYS A 187 -6.02 -18.06 8.02
N MET A 188 -5.22 -18.40 7.02
CA MET A 188 -4.91 -17.49 5.93
C MET A 188 -6.16 -17.19 5.09
N ARG A 189 -6.96 -18.20 4.74
CA ARG A 189 -8.23 -17.99 4.03
C ARG A 189 -9.21 -17.12 4.84
N ASP A 190 -9.29 -17.34 6.15
CA ASP A 190 -10.17 -16.55 7.02
C ASP A 190 -9.69 -15.10 7.12
N LEU A 191 -8.37 -14.87 7.17
CA LEU A 191 -7.76 -13.55 7.14
C LEU A 191 -8.09 -12.82 5.83
N LEU A 192 -7.88 -13.47 4.68
CA LEU A 192 -8.21 -12.93 3.36
C LEU A 192 -9.66 -12.48 3.28
N ARG A 193 -10.59 -13.38 3.64
CA ARG A 193 -12.03 -13.06 3.64
C ARG A 193 -12.37 -11.88 4.55
N LYS A 194 -11.75 -11.82 5.72
CA LYS A 194 -11.95 -10.72 6.68
C LYS A 194 -11.45 -9.39 6.10
N ILE A 195 -10.28 -9.38 5.46
CA ILE A 195 -9.70 -8.17 4.86
C ILE A 195 -10.57 -7.70 3.70
N ILE A 196 -10.91 -8.60 2.75
CA ILE A 196 -11.76 -8.27 1.60
C ILE A 196 -13.10 -7.68 2.08
N ARG A 197 -13.77 -8.37 3.01
CA ARG A 197 -15.03 -7.90 3.57
C ARG A 197 -14.89 -6.53 4.22
N GLY A 198 -13.87 -6.32 5.05
CA GLY A 198 -13.64 -5.03 5.71
C GLY A 198 -13.41 -3.89 4.72
N LYS A 199 -12.66 -4.14 3.63
CA LYS A 199 -12.45 -3.15 2.57
C LYS A 199 -13.72 -2.84 1.79
N MET A 200 -14.58 -3.85 1.54
CA MET A 200 -15.89 -3.65 0.92
C MET A 200 -16.83 -2.85 1.84
N GLU A 201 -16.94 -3.21 3.10
CA GLU A 201 -17.81 -2.55 4.08
C GLU A 201 -17.40 -1.07 4.31
N ASP A 202 -16.08 -0.76 4.22
CA ASP A 202 -15.56 0.62 4.27
C ASP A 202 -15.64 1.34 2.91
N GLY A 203 -16.23 0.70 1.87
CA GLY A 203 -16.42 1.29 0.54
C GLY A 203 -15.15 1.51 -0.26
N GLN A 204 -14.02 0.91 0.14
CA GLN A 204 -12.73 1.12 -0.50
C GLN A 204 -12.64 0.55 -1.92
N LEU A 205 -13.53 -0.38 -2.27
CA LEU A 205 -13.58 -1.05 -3.57
C LEU A 205 -14.72 -0.53 -4.47
N ASP A 206 -15.45 0.50 -4.07
CA ASP A 206 -16.65 0.98 -4.77
C ASP A 206 -16.35 1.66 -6.12
N GLU A 207 -15.13 2.16 -6.29
CA GLU A 207 -14.71 2.91 -7.47
C GLU A 207 -13.87 2.08 -8.46
N CYS A 208 -13.62 0.80 -8.17
CA CYS A 208 -12.88 -0.11 -9.04
C CYS A 208 -13.80 -1.16 -9.67
N GLU A 209 -13.41 -1.66 -10.85
CA GLU A 209 -14.19 -2.65 -11.61
C GLU A 209 -13.91 -4.11 -11.15
N LEU A 210 -13.87 -4.35 -9.82
CA LEU A 210 -13.80 -5.71 -9.29
C LEU A 210 -15.19 -6.28 -9.05
N THR A 211 -15.45 -7.47 -9.59
CA THR A 211 -16.68 -8.21 -9.35
C THR A 211 -16.55 -9.13 -8.13
N PHE A 212 -17.67 -9.58 -7.57
CA PHE A 212 -17.66 -10.62 -6.53
C PHE A 212 -16.96 -11.91 -7.00
N ALA A 213 -17.12 -12.27 -8.28
CA ALA A 213 -16.45 -13.43 -8.86
C ALA A 213 -14.92 -13.24 -8.96
N ASP A 214 -14.46 -12.01 -9.11
CA ASP A 214 -13.03 -11.71 -9.07
C ASP A 214 -12.49 -11.80 -7.63
N LEU A 215 -13.23 -11.28 -6.66
CA LEU A 215 -12.84 -11.35 -5.24
C LEU A 215 -12.79 -12.79 -4.70
N ASP A 216 -13.59 -13.70 -5.23
CA ASP A 216 -13.53 -15.14 -4.90
C ASP A 216 -12.29 -15.84 -5.47
N LYS A 217 -11.66 -15.29 -6.52
CA LYS A 217 -10.46 -15.86 -7.16
C LYS A 217 -9.15 -15.30 -6.61
N ILE A 218 -9.21 -14.11 -6.04
CA ILE A 218 -8.08 -13.44 -5.38
C ILE A 218 -7.85 -14.04 -3.99
#